data_f4bbf703b67aba64d7f85ec7b7f891f8
#
_entry.id   f4bbf703b67aba64d7f85ec7b7f891f8
#
_cell.length_a   1.000
_cell.length_b   1.000
_cell.length_c   1.000
_cell.angle_alpha   90.00
_cell.angle_beta   90.00
_cell.angle_gamma   90.00
#
_symmetry.space_group_name_H-M   'P 1'
#
loop_
_entity.id
_entity.type
_entity.pdbx_description
1 polymer ?
#
loop_
_entity_poly.entity_id
_entity_poly.type
_entity_poly.pdbx_seq_one_letter_code
_entity_poly.pdbx_strand_id
1 'polypeptide(L)'
;QLVSLDAKTGLLDPTFGEKGVVDLFVGLRNADDPRFAHPDIGLSAPPFVMNDVIVVGAAHRTGGRPRAKSNVKGDIRGFDVHTGELLWTFHTIPERGEVGYETWLDEGIEFTGNSGVWAPISGDPELGLIYLPVEDPTGDYYGGDRPGANLFSSSLVAVDVKTGERRWHFQ
;
A
#
# COMPACT_ATOMS: atom_id res chain seq x y z
N GLN A 1 0.59 0.31 -13.09
CA GLN A 1 1.90 -0.20 -13.50
C GLN A 1 3.01 0.68 -12.93
N LEU A 2 4.16 0.07 -12.60
CA LEU A 2 5.41 0.75 -12.31
C LEU A 2 6.33 0.54 -13.52
N VAL A 3 6.97 1.60 -14.00
CA VAL A 3 7.73 1.59 -15.27
C VAL A 3 9.12 2.16 -15.03
N SER A 4 10.16 1.47 -15.49
CA SER A 4 11.54 1.97 -15.50
C SER A 4 11.92 2.44 -16.91
N LEU A 5 12.48 3.66 -16.97
CA LEU A 5 12.93 4.29 -18.23
C LEU A 5 14.41 4.68 -18.12
N ASP A 6 15.16 4.43 -19.17
CA ASP A 6 16.48 5.01 -19.32
C ASP A 6 16.38 6.54 -19.44
N ALA A 7 17.05 7.26 -18.56
CA ALA A 7 16.91 8.71 -18.43
C ALA A 7 17.48 9.49 -19.64
N LYS A 8 18.32 8.88 -20.48
CA LYS A 8 18.91 9.54 -21.67
C LYS A 8 18.06 9.35 -22.91
N THR A 9 17.48 8.15 -23.05
CA THR A 9 16.78 7.75 -24.27
C THR A 9 15.26 7.79 -24.12
N GLY A 10 14.74 7.71 -22.90
CA GLY A 10 13.31 7.57 -22.61
C GLY A 10 12.74 6.18 -22.95
N LEU A 11 13.60 5.23 -23.32
CA LEU A 11 13.18 3.86 -23.61
C LEU A 11 13.02 3.05 -22.33
N LEU A 12 12.18 2.01 -22.39
CA LEU A 12 12.00 1.06 -21.30
C LEU A 12 13.33 0.37 -20.99
N ASP A 13 13.63 0.23 -19.68
CA ASP A 13 14.74 -0.59 -19.21
C ASP A 13 14.33 -2.07 -19.25
N PRO A 14 14.87 -2.88 -20.18
CA PRO A 14 14.43 -4.26 -20.35
C PRO A 14 14.80 -5.18 -19.18
N THR A 15 15.65 -4.73 -18.25
CA THR A 15 16.09 -5.51 -17.08
C THR A 15 15.16 -5.35 -15.88
N PHE A 16 14.26 -4.36 -15.93
CA PHE A 16 13.31 -4.08 -14.87
C PHE A 16 11.97 -4.79 -15.11
N GLY A 17 11.51 -5.61 -14.17
CA GLY A 17 10.26 -6.33 -14.24
C GLY A 17 10.10 -7.15 -15.53
N GLU A 18 8.92 -7.12 -16.11
CA GLU A 18 8.69 -7.70 -17.42
C GLU A 18 8.89 -6.64 -18.51
N LYS A 19 10.08 -6.63 -19.15
CA LYS A 19 10.44 -5.70 -20.24
C LYS A 19 10.25 -4.21 -19.89
N GLY A 20 10.66 -3.85 -18.67
CA GLY A 20 10.59 -2.47 -18.19
C GLY A 20 9.35 -2.14 -17.36
N VAL A 21 8.51 -3.12 -17.07
CA VAL A 21 7.20 -2.89 -16.42
C VAL A 21 6.96 -3.89 -15.30
N VAL A 22 6.47 -3.41 -14.16
CA VAL A 22 5.90 -4.21 -13.07
C VAL A 22 4.40 -3.97 -13.02
N ASP A 23 3.62 -5.05 -13.05
CA ASP A 23 2.17 -4.97 -12.84
C ASP A 23 1.86 -4.88 -11.35
N LEU A 24 1.39 -3.73 -10.92
CA LEU A 24 1.07 -3.47 -9.51
C LEU A 24 -0.22 -4.17 -9.02
N PHE A 25 -0.97 -4.83 -9.89
CA PHE A 25 -2.09 -5.67 -9.47
C PHE A 25 -1.62 -7.00 -8.88
N VAL A 26 -0.51 -7.53 -9.41
CA VAL A 26 0.06 -8.78 -8.92
C VAL A 26 0.45 -8.64 -7.46
N GLY A 27 -0.01 -9.57 -6.61
CA GLY A 27 0.26 -9.61 -5.18
C GLY A 27 -0.49 -8.59 -4.32
N LEU A 28 -1.42 -7.82 -4.90
CA LEU A 28 -2.30 -6.96 -4.11
C LEU A 28 -3.48 -7.78 -3.58
N ARG A 29 -3.69 -7.73 -2.26
CA ARG A 29 -4.73 -8.55 -1.58
C ARG A 29 -6.13 -8.25 -2.12
N ASN A 30 -6.85 -9.30 -2.45
CA ASN A 30 -8.17 -9.31 -3.09
C ASN A 30 -8.19 -8.78 -4.54
N ALA A 31 -7.05 -8.48 -5.17
CA ALA A 31 -7.03 -8.03 -6.56
C ALA A 31 -7.29 -9.16 -7.57
N ASP A 32 -6.96 -10.39 -7.19
CA ASP A 32 -7.16 -11.58 -8.04
C ASP A 32 -8.62 -12.08 -8.08
N ASP A 33 -9.51 -11.47 -7.33
CA ASP A 33 -10.92 -11.84 -7.36
C ASP A 33 -11.55 -11.33 -8.65
N PRO A 34 -12.04 -12.22 -9.54
CA PRO A 34 -12.62 -11.83 -10.83
C PRO A 34 -13.87 -10.95 -10.72
N ARG A 35 -14.39 -10.78 -9.51
CA ARG A 35 -15.50 -9.86 -9.23
C ARG A 35 -15.05 -8.40 -9.15
N PHE A 36 -13.71 -8.16 -9.11
CA PHE A 36 -13.18 -6.79 -9.08
C PHE A 36 -12.99 -6.27 -10.50
N ALA A 37 -13.68 -5.22 -10.81
CA ALA A 37 -13.29 -4.43 -11.94
C ALA A 37 -12.05 -3.60 -11.58
N HIS A 38 -10.99 -3.77 -12.32
CA HIS A 38 -9.72 -3.02 -12.25
C HIS A 38 -9.80 -1.49 -12.04
N PRO A 39 -10.92 -0.78 -12.34
CA PRO A 39 -11.01 0.67 -12.22
C PRO A 39 -10.97 1.25 -10.81
N ASP A 40 -11.06 0.42 -9.79
CA ASP A 40 -11.17 0.90 -8.41
C ASP A 40 -9.84 1.03 -7.68
N ILE A 41 -8.74 0.60 -8.32
CA ILE A 41 -7.40 0.69 -7.77
C ILE A 41 -6.59 1.69 -8.58
N GLY A 42 -5.97 2.63 -7.92
CA GLY A 42 -5.12 3.63 -8.53
C GLY A 42 -3.88 3.89 -7.69
N LEU A 43 -3.04 4.77 -8.19
CA LEU A 43 -1.91 5.34 -7.49
C LEU A 43 -1.97 6.85 -7.68
N SER A 44 -2.14 7.60 -6.61
CA SER A 44 -2.28 9.07 -6.67
C SER A 44 -0.98 9.78 -6.36
N ALA A 45 -0.07 9.15 -5.58
CA ALA A 45 1.25 9.67 -5.29
C ALA A 45 2.31 9.08 -6.23
N PRO A 46 3.38 9.82 -6.55
CA PRO A 46 4.53 9.24 -7.23
C PRO A 46 5.18 8.17 -6.36
N PRO A 47 5.83 7.15 -6.95
CA PRO A 47 6.68 6.23 -6.21
C PRO A 47 7.77 6.99 -5.45
N PHE A 48 8.07 6.56 -4.24
CA PHE A 48 9.16 7.10 -3.44
C PHE A 48 10.38 6.20 -3.53
N VAL A 49 11.56 6.76 -3.83
CA VAL A 49 12.79 5.97 -4.00
C VAL A 49 13.80 6.36 -2.93
N MET A 50 14.29 5.37 -2.17
CA MET A 50 15.33 5.54 -1.16
C MET A 50 16.08 4.23 -0.90
N ASN A 51 17.41 4.28 -0.79
CA ASN A 51 18.27 3.14 -0.46
C ASN A 51 18.00 1.89 -1.32
N ASP A 52 17.93 2.09 -2.64
CA ASP A 52 17.69 1.08 -3.66
C ASP A 52 16.29 0.40 -3.59
N VAL A 53 15.36 0.99 -2.86
CA VAL A 53 13.98 0.54 -2.78
C VAL A 53 13.02 1.57 -3.37
N ILE A 54 12.13 1.12 -4.24
CA ILE A 54 10.97 1.88 -4.72
C ILE A 54 9.78 1.54 -3.83
N VAL A 55 9.23 2.53 -3.15
CA VAL A 55 8.05 2.35 -2.31
C VAL A 55 6.81 2.87 -3.02
N VAL A 56 5.80 2.02 -3.09
CA VAL A 56 4.55 2.30 -3.79
C VAL A 56 3.40 2.22 -2.79
N GLY A 57 2.67 3.32 -2.67
CA GLY A 57 1.39 3.32 -1.99
C GLY A 57 0.29 2.73 -2.88
N ALA A 58 -0.85 2.46 -2.31
CA ALA A 58 -2.05 2.14 -3.05
C ALA A 58 -3.16 3.09 -2.63
N ALA A 59 -3.94 3.54 -3.58
CA ALA A 59 -5.11 4.34 -3.33
C ALA A 59 -6.30 3.76 -4.09
N HIS A 60 -7.45 3.79 -3.46
CA HIS A 60 -8.69 3.38 -4.09
C HIS A 60 -9.55 4.59 -4.42
N ARG A 61 -10.43 4.42 -5.35
CA ARG A 61 -11.59 5.31 -5.47
C ARG A 61 -12.53 4.97 -4.32
N THR A 62 -12.48 5.83 -3.34
CA THR A 62 -12.57 5.58 -2.08
C THR A 62 -13.80 5.84 -1.28
N GLY A 63 -13.78 6.57 -0.37
CA GLY A 63 -14.70 7.20 0.55
C GLY A 63 -16.10 6.61 0.74
N GLY A 64 -16.86 6.58 -0.29
CA GLY A 64 -18.24 6.15 -0.30
C GLY A 64 -18.51 4.68 -0.62
N ARG A 65 -17.50 3.82 -0.64
CA ARG A 65 -17.71 2.39 -0.94
C ARG A 65 -18.47 1.70 0.17
N PRO A 66 -19.50 0.93 -0.17
CA PRO A 66 -20.22 0.13 0.81
C PRO A 66 -19.33 -0.99 1.36
N ARG A 67 -19.71 -1.48 2.53
CA ARG A 67 -19.15 -2.70 3.12
C ARG A 67 -19.22 -3.87 2.14
N ALA A 68 -18.08 -4.46 1.78
CA ALA A 68 -18.01 -5.60 0.87
C ALA A 68 -16.71 -6.38 1.07
N LYS A 69 -16.79 -7.72 1.06
CA LYS A 69 -15.57 -8.58 1.09
C LYS A 69 -14.65 -8.34 -0.10
N SER A 70 -15.20 -7.72 -1.11
CA SER A 70 -14.53 -7.34 -2.35
C SER A 70 -13.66 -6.09 -2.23
N ASN A 71 -13.67 -5.38 -1.14
CA ASN A 71 -12.86 -4.18 -0.96
C ASN A 71 -11.37 -4.54 -0.87
N VAL A 72 -10.60 -4.06 -1.84
CA VAL A 72 -9.16 -4.32 -1.96
C VAL A 72 -8.41 -3.56 -0.86
N LYS A 73 -7.41 -4.21 -0.28
CA LYS A 73 -6.58 -3.60 0.78
C LYS A 73 -5.55 -2.64 0.17
N GLY A 74 -5.26 -1.56 0.88
CA GLY A 74 -4.33 -0.51 0.45
C GLY A 74 -2.88 -0.77 0.84
N ASP A 75 -2.40 -2.00 0.70
CA ASP A 75 -1.06 -2.39 1.14
C ASP A 75 0.05 -1.56 0.49
N ILE A 76 1.07 -1.23 1.29
CA ILE A 76 2.25 -0.52 0.83
C ILE A 76 3.33 -1.54 0.50
N ARG A 77 3.99 -1.36 -0.65
CA ARG A 77 4.94 -2.33 -1.16
C ARG A 77 6.28 -1.69 -1.52
N GLY A 78 7.35 -2.39 -1.17
CA GLY A 78 8.71 -2.05 -1.56
C GLY A 78 9.21 -2.97 -2.67
N PHE A 79 9.78 -2.37 -3.71
CA PHE A 79 10.35 -3.07 -4.86
C PHE A 79 11.82 -2.73 -5.01
N ASP A 80 12.61 -3.67 -5.47
CA ASP A 80 14.02 -3.43 -5.83
C ASP A 80 14.10 -2.44 -7.01
N VAL A 81 14.94 -1.42 -6.88
CA VAL A 81 15.04 -0.34 -7.87
C VAL A 81 15.63 -0.78 -9.21
N HIS A 82 16.45 -1.84 -9.21
CA HIS A 82 17.13 -2.34 -10.40
C HIS A 82 16.34 -3.41 -11.14
N THR A 83 15.66 -4.29 -10.38
CA THR A 83 14.98 -5.46 -10.93
C THR A 83 13.48 -5.33 -10.98
N GLY A 84 12.88 -4.46 -10.15
CA GLY A 84 11.43 -4.39 -9.97
C GLY A 84 10.84 -5.56 -9.17
N GLU A 85 11.68 -6.37 -8.53
CA GLU A 85 11.25 -7.49 -7.70
C GLU A 85 10.60 -7.00 -6.41
N LEU A 86 9.49 -7.62 -5.99
CA LEU A 86 8.84 -7.28 -4.73
C LEU A 86 9.69 -7.75 -3.56
N LEU A 87 10.13 -6.81 -2.73
CA LEU A 87 10.96 -7.08 -1.55
C LEU A 87 10.12 -7.31 -0.29
N TRP A 88 9.10 -6.48 -0.09
CA TRP A 88 8.24 -6.55 1.09
C TRP A 88 6.87 -5.91 0.86
N THR A 89 5.93 -6.30 1.71
CA THR A 89 4.60 -5.71 1.80
C THR A 89 4.33 -5.31 3.25
N PHE A 90 3.90 -4.08 3.46
CA PHE A 90 3.36 -3.62 4.73
C PHE A 90 1.83 -3.60 4.65
N HIS A 91 1.19 -4.40 5.51
CA HIS A 91 -0.26 -4.50 5.58
C HIS A 91 -0.83 -3.34 6.41
N THR A 92 -1.42 -2.37 5.75
CA THR A 92 -2.09 -1.23 6.41
C THR A 92 -3.37 -1.64 7.15
N ILE A 93 -4.02 -2.69 6.66
CA ILE A 93 -5.05 -3.45 7.37
C ILE A 93 -4.41 -4.80 7.73
N PRO A 94 -4.06 -5.03 9.01
CA PRO A 94 -3.25 -6.16 9.43
C PRO A 94 -3.89 -7.52 9.12
N GLU A 95 -3.06 -8.52 8.91
CA GLU A 95 -3.47 -9.92 8.85
C GLU A 95 -3.51 -10.55 10.25
N ARG A 96 -4.15 -11.72 10.33
CA ARG A 96 -4.23 -12.44 11.61
C ARG A 96 -2.83 -12.76 12.16
N GLY A 97 -2.56 -12.30 13.38
CA GLY A 97 -1.27 -12.46 14.04
C GLY A 97 -0.31 -11.28 13.90
N GLU A 98 -0.64 -10.30 13.05
CA GLU A 98 0.12 -9.06 12.96
C GLU A 98 -0.35 -8.05 14.00
N VAL A 99 0.54 -7.12 14.36
CA VAL A 99 0.25 -6.01 15.27
C VAL A 99 -0.90 -5.17 14.71
N GLY A 100 -1.90 -4.90 15.55
CA GLY A 100 -3.05 -4.08 15.18
C GLY A 100 -4.26 -4.89 14.72
N TYR A 101 -4.11 -6.19 14.42
CA TYR A 101 -5.24 -7.05 14.03
C TYR A 101 -6.38 -7.02 15.07
N GLU A 102 -6.03 -7.05 16.34
CA GLU A 102 -6.94 -7.03 17.49
C GLU A 102 -7.73 -5.73 17.64
N THR A 103 -7.34 -4.68 16.93
CA THR A 103 -8.03 -3.38 16.92
C THR A 103 -9.22 -3.32 15.96
N TRP A 104 -9.40 -4.37 15.15
CA TRP A 104 -10.52 -4.52 14.22
C TRP A 104 -11.53 -5.51 14.79
N LEU A 105 -12.68 -5.01 15.17
CA LEU A 105 -13.73 -5.81 15.83
C LEU A 105 -14.82 -6.24 14.84
N ASP A 106 -15.63 -7.22 15.24
CA ASP A 106 -16.87 -7.63 14.56
C ASP A 106 -16.71 -7.89 13.04
N GLU A 107 -15.70 -8.64 12.66
CA GLU A 107 -15.42 -8.98 11.24
C GLU A 107 -15.19 -7.75 10.33
N GLY A 108 -15.09 -6.52 10.87
CA GLY A 108 -14.85 -5.30 10.11
C GLY A 108 -13.68 -5.41 9.16
N ILE A 109 -12.64 -6.12 9.56
CA ILE A 109 -11.43 -6.37 8.77
C ILE A 109 -11.70 -7.11 7.45
N GLU A 110 -12.72 -7.97 7.40
CA GLU A 110 -13.06 -8.73 6.19
C GLU A 110 -13.72 -7.88 5.10
N PHE A 111 -14.48 -6.87 5.53
CA PHE A 111 -15.32 -6.07 4.64
C PHE A 111 -14.71 -4.71 4.31
N THR A 112 -13.61 -4.36 4.95
CA THR A 112 -12.97 -3.06 4.78
C THR A 112 -11.80 -3.17 3.82
N GLY A 113 -11.64 -2.21 2.95
CA GLY A 113 -10.50 -2.05 2.05
C GLY A 113 -9.86 -0.69 2.21
N ASN A 114 -9.08 -0.29 1.21
CA ASN A 114 -8.30 0.93 1.21
C ASN A 114 -7.33 1.00 2.40
N SER A 115 -7.31 2.09 3.16
CA SER A 115 -6.29 2.39 4.16
C SER A 115 -4.90 2.51 3.53
N GLY A 116 -4.85 3.01 2.31
CA GLY A 116 -3.63 3.15 1.53
C GLY A 116 -2.85 4.42 1.86
N VAL A 117 -1.87 4.71 1.02
CA VAL A 117 -1.13 5.97 1.04
C VAL A 117 -1.27 6.65 -0.32
N TRP A 118 -2.11 7.66 -0.39
CA TRP A 118 -2.30 8.47 -1.60
C TRP A 118 -1.51 9.79 -1.57
N ALA A 119 -1.07 10.21 -0.39
CA ALA A 119 -0.23 11.38 -0.20
C ALA A 119 1.26 11.06 -0.46
N PRO A 120 2.10 12.07 -0.71
CA PRO A 120 3.53 11.84 -0.87
C PRO A 120 4.17 11.19 0.35
N ILE A 121 4.97 10.15 0.08
CA ILE A 121 5.81 9.47 1.08
C ILE A 121 7.06 10.32 1.31
N SER A 122 7.56 10.35 2.53
CA SER A 122 8.85 10.95 2.89
C SER A 122 9.75 9.93 3.60
N GLY A 123 11.03 10.22 3.71
CA GLY A 123 11.96 9.32 4.36
C GLY A 123 13.21 10.01 4.87
N ASP A 124 13.91 9.31 5.73
CA ASP A 124 15.20 9.69 6.30
C ASP A 124 16.24 8.63 5.91
N PRO A 125 17.16 8.92 4.99
CA PRO A 125 18.14 7.96 4.51
C PRO A 125 19.20 7.60 5.56
N GLU A 126 19.46 8.47 6.55
CA GLU A 126 20.42 8.20 7.62
C GLU A 126 19.84 7.19 8.62
N LEU A 127 18.57 7.33 8.95
CA LEU A 127 17.85 6.38 9.80
C LEU A 127 17.37 5.14 9.04
N GLY A 128 17.33 5.18 7.71
CA GLY A 128 16.77 4.12 6.88
C GLY A 128 15.25 3.98 7.04
N LEU A 129 14.57 5.04 7.43
CA LEU A 129 13.14 5.05 7.69
C LEU A 129 12.36 5.79 6.62
N ILE A 130 11.20 5.25 6.26
CA ILE A 130 10.18 5.95 5.49
C ILE A 130 8.93 6.19 6.35
N TYR A 131 8.23 7.27 6.03
CA TYR A 131 7.06 7.72 6.75
C TYR A 131 5.83 7.65 5.86
N LEU A 132 4.88 6.81 6.25
CA LEU A 132 3.69 6.47 5.52
C LEU A 132 2.48 7.19 6.13
N PRO A 133 1.92 8.22 5.46
CA PRO A 133 0.69 8.88 5.90
C PRO A 133 -0.52 8.03 5.47
N VAL A 134 -0.86 7.04 6.29
CA VAL A 134 -1.94 6.09 6.02
C VAL A 134 -3.30 6.75 6.18
N GLU A 135 -4.13 6.65 5.15
CA GLU A 135 -5.47 7.22 5.13
C GLU A 135 -6.53 6.33 5.80
N ASP A 136 -7.76 6.84 5.84
CA ASP A 136 -8.91 6.08 6.32
C ASP A 136 -9.26 4.89 5.41
N PRO A 137 -9.84 3.82 5.99
CA PRO A 137 -10.35 2.70 5.21
C PRO A 137 -11.62 3.05 4.42
N THR A 138 -12.05 2.15 3.56
CA THR A 138 -13.35 2.29 2.86
C THR A 138 -14.48 2.57 3.85
N GLY A 139 -15.39 3.48 3.47
CA GLY A 139 -16.40 4.00 4.37
C GLY A 139 -15.87 5.06 5.33
N ASP A 140 -14.90 5.87 4.88
CA ASP A 140 -14.22 6.91 5.67
C ASP A 140 -15.16 7.88 6.39
N TYR A 141 -16.32 8.16 5.83
CA TYR A 141 -17.33 9.02 6.48
C TYR A 141 -18.22 8.29 7.49
N TYR A 142 -18.18 6.95 7.53
CA TYR A 142 -18.98 6.17 8.45
C TYR A 142 -18.21 4.97 9.03
N GLY A 143 -17.79 5.08 10.28
CA GLY A 143 -17.05 4.03 10.97
C GLY A 143 -17.88 2.88 11.54
N GLY A 144 -19.22 2.92 11.44
CA GLY A 144 -20.10 1.92 12.07
C GLY A 144 -19.94 0.49 11.54
N ASP A 145 -19.42 0.33 10.32
CA ASP A 145 -19.15 -0.97 9.72
C ASP A 145 -17.80 -1.58 10.12
N ARG A 146 -16.99 -0.84 10.86
CA ARG A 146 -15.64 -1.23 11.28
C ARG A 146 -15.34 -0.81 12.73
N PRO A 147 -16.05 -1.36 13.72
CA PRO A 147 -15.82 -1.01 15.11
C PRO A 147 -14.38 -1.34 15.54
N GLY A 148 -13.89 -0.59 16.53
CA GLY A 148 -12.53 -0.67 17.05
C GLY A 148 -11.66 0.51 16.63
N ALA A 149 -10.37 0.47 16.99
CA ALA A 149 -9.41 1.53 16.66
C ALA A 149 -8.91 1.47 15.20
N ASN A 150 -9.07 0.34 14.52
CA ASN A 150 -8.77 0.11 13.11
C ASN A 150 -7.32 0.47 12.73
N LEU A 151 -6.36 0.00 13.47
CA LEU A 151 -4.94 0.24 13.18
C LEU A 151 -4.57 -0.46 11.87
N PHE A 152 -3.92 0.19 10.92
CA PHE A 152 -3.19 1.46 10.93
C PHE A 152 -3.90 2.61 10.19
N SER A 153 -5.21 2.63 10.12
CA SER A 153 -5.90 3.76 9.50
C SER A 153 -5.60 5.08 10.23
N SER A 154 -5.73 6.21 9.53
CA SER A 154 -5.51 7.57 10.04
C SER A 154 -4.20 7.69 10.85
N SER A 155 -3.13 7.09 10.37
CA SER A 155 -1.87 6.99 11.11
C SER A 155 -0.68 7.51 10.30
N LEU A 156 0.29 8.05 11.01
CA LEU A 156 1.65 8.16 10.49
C LEU A 156 2.43 6.92 10.94
N VAL A 157 2.90 6.13 9.98
CA VAL A 157 3.63 4.89 10.27
C VAL A 157 5.07 5.02 9.75
N ALA A 158 6.05 4.76 10.62
CA ALA A 158 7.44 4.66 10.21
C ALA A 158 7.82 3.19 10.03
N VAL A 159 8.35 2.87 8.84
CA VAL A 159 8.85 1.53 8.53
C VAL A 159 10.29 1.60 8.05
N ASP A 160 11.02 0.53 8.28
CA ASP A 160 12.35 0.33 7.71
C ASP A 160 12.22 0.17 6.18
N VAL A 161 12.98 0.97 5.43
CA VAL A 161 12.87 1.00 3.97
C VAL A 161 13.27 -0.32 3.31
N LYS A 162 14.20 -1.07 3.90
CA LYS A 162 14.72 -2.32 3.31
C LYS A 162 13.83 -3.52 3.61
N THR A 163 13.19 -3.53 4.78
CA THR A 163 12.46 -4.72 5.25
C THR A 163 10.94 -4.53 5.31
N GLY A 164 10.45 -3.29 5.28
CA GLY A 164 9.04 -2.98 5.50
C GLY A 164 8.60 -3.15 6.96
N GLU A 165 9.52 -3.47 7.88
CA GLU A 165 9.19 -3.64 9.28
C GLU A 165 8.81 -2.31 9.93
N ARG A 166 7.65 -2.31 10.62
CA ARG A 166 7.20 -1.15 11.39
C ARG A 166 8.14 -0.87 12.57
N ARG A 167 8.65 0.34 12.64
CA ARG A 167 9.46 0.83 13.76
C ARG A 167 8.58 1.50 14.83
N TRP A 168 7.68 2.37 14.38
CA TRP A 168 6.69 3.03 15.24
C TRP A 168 5.50 3.52 14.43
N HIS A 169 4.45 3.94 15.10
CA HIS A 169 3.31 4.63 14.49
C HIS A 169 2.69 5.61 15.48
N PHE A 170 1.95 6.53 14.93
CA PHE A 170 1.09 7.45 15.66
C PHE A 170 -0.26 7.55 14.93
N GLN A 171 -1.32 7.15 15.60
CA GLN A 171 -2.69 7.22 15.09
C GLN A 171 -3.38 8.47 15.62
#